data_02835b7e4c400602de1f25dcf4642a48
#
_entry.id   02835b7e4c400602de1f25dcf4642a48
#
_cell.length_a   1.000
_cell.length_b   1.000
_cell.length_c   1.000
_cell.angle_alpha   90.00
_cell.angle_beta   90.00
_cell.angle_gamma   90.00
#
_symmetry.space_group_name_H-M   'P 1'
#
loop_
_entity.id
_entity.type
_entity.pdbx_description
1 polymer ?
#
loop_
_entity_poly.entity_id
_entity_poly.type
_entity_poly.pdbx_seq_one_letter_code
_entity_poly.pdbx_strand_id
1 'polypeptide(L)' 'MKYTLKMLRASKNWSQVTAAEQIGVSVDTWRNWERKRSFPDVLHIKKIQELFNVAYDDIIFL' A
#
# COMPACT_ATOMS: atom_id res chain seq x y z
N MET A 1 -4.48 7.77 13.80
CA MET A 1 -3.43 6.75 13.86
C MET A 1 -2.75 6.64 12.50
N LYS A 2 -1.45 6.41 12.47
CA LYS A 2 -0.69 6.36 11.22
C LYS A 2 -0.29 4.93 10.88
N TYR A 3 -0.36 4.57 9.59
CA TYR A 3 -0.06 3.23 9.12
C TYR A 3 0.92 3.25 7.95
N THR A 4 1.91 2.37 7.99
CA THR A 4 2.74 2.11 6.81
C THR A 4 1.99 1.15 5.89
N LEU A 5 2.41 1.08 4.62
CA LEU A 5 1.82 0.11 3.68
C LEU A 5 2.00 -1.32 4.18
N LYS A 6 3.14 -1.61 4.79
CA LYS A 6 3.39 -2.94 5.37
C LYS A 6 2.39 -3.25 6.48
N MET A 7 2.08 -2.28 7.33
CA MET A 7 1.09 -2.45 8.40
C MET A 7 -0.30 -2.70 7.83
N LEU A 8 -0.69 -1.95 6.82
CA LEU A 8 -1.99 -2.13 6.17
C LEU A 8 -2.10 -3.53 5.54
N ARG A 9 -1.07 -3.95 4.83
CA ARG A 9 -1.02 -5.28 4.24
C ARG A 9 -1.13 -6.37 5.31
N ALA A 10 -0.35 -6.23 6.37
CA ALA A 10 -0.33 -7.19 7.48
C ALA A 10 -1.68 -7.29 8.18
N SER A 11 -2.42 -6.19 8.25
CA SER A 11 -3.74 -6.17 8.89
C SER A 11 -4.73 -7.10 8.21
N LYS A 12 -4.52 -7.41 6.93
CA LYS A 12 -5.34 -8.34 6.15
C LYS A 12 -4.70 -9.72 6.02
N ASN A 13 -3.56 -9.94 6.65
CA ASN A 13 -2.78 -11.18 6.56
C ASN A 13 -2.35 -11.47 5.11
N TRP A 14 -2.10 -10.43 4.32
CA TRP A 14 -1.71 -10.58 2.93
C TRP A 14 -0.20 -10.65 2.79
N SER A 15 0.26 -11.46 1.83
CA SER A 15 1.64 -11.41 1.36
C SER A 15 1.83 -10.18 0.49
N GLN A 16 3.08 -9.84 0.19
CA GLN A 16 3.39 -8.76 -0.75
C GLN A 16 2.80 -9.07 -2.13
N VAL A 17 2.85 -10.33 -2.55
CA VAL A 17 2.28 -10.76 -3.83
C VAL A 17 0.77 -10.50 -3.85
N THR A 18 0.07 -10.89 -2.80
CA THR A 18 -1.39 -10.69 -2.72
C THR A 18 -1.73 -9.20 -2.73
N ALA A 19 -1.02 -8.39 -1.95
CA ALA A 19 -1.27 -6.95 -1.93
C ALA A 19 -1.06 -6.32 -3.31
N ALA A 20 0.02 -6.69 -3.99
CA ALA A 20 0.30 -6.22 -5.35
C ALA A 20 -0.81 -6.59 -6.31
N GLU A 21 -1.29 -7.83 -6.25
CA GLU A 21 -2.39 -8.29 -7.09
C GLU A 21 -3.68 -7.49 -6.84
N GLN A 22 -4.00 -7.24 -5.58
CA GLN A 22 -5.22 -6.52 -5.22
C GLN A 22 -5.16 -5.06 -5.67
N ILE A 23 -3.99 -4.46 -5.69
CA ILE A 23 -3.80 -3.08 -6.17
C ILE A 23 -3.68 -3.04 -7.69
N GLY A 24 -3.19 -4.13 -8.31
CA GLY A 24 -3.01 -4.18 -9.75
C GLY A 24 -1.62 -3.75 -10.21
N VAL A 25 -0.61 -3.99 -9.40
CA VAL A 25 0.79 -3.67 -9.73
C VAL A 25 1.65 -4.92 -9.57
N SER A 26 2.89 -4.85 -10.06
CA SER A 26 3.84 -5.94 -9.86
C SER A 26 4.26 -6.01 -8.39
N VAL A 27 4.71 -7.19 -7.96
CA VAL A 27 5.20 -7.36 -6.59
C VAL A 27 6.44 -6.50 -6.35
N ASP A 28 7.26 -6.27 -7.36
CA ASP A 28 8.43 -5.40 -7.24
C ASP A 28 8.03 -3.96 -6.98
N THR A 29 6.99 -3.49 -7.65
CA THR A 29 6.45 -2.15 -7.43
C THR A 29 5.95 -2.00 -5.99
N TRP A 30 5.16 -2.96 -5.51
CA TRP A 30 4.68 -2.94 -4.14
C TRP A 30 5.84 -2.97 -3.14
N ARG A 31 6.83 -3.82 -3.38
CA ARG A 31 8.02 -3.91 -2.54
C ARG A 31 8.77 -2.59 -2.45
N ASN A 32 8.93 -1.93 -3.58
CA ASN A 32 9.60 -0.62 -3.62
C ASN A 32 8.85 0.42 -2.82
N TRP A 33 7.51 0.39 -2.86
CA TRP A 33 6.70 1.28 -2.03
C TRP A 33 6.92 1.02 -0.54
N GLU A 34 6.96 -0.25 -0.13
CA GLU A 34 7.21 -0.60 1.28
C GLU A 34 8.61 -0.18 1.72
N ARG A 35 9.57 -0.23 0.82
CA ARG A 35 10.95 0.18 1.09
C ARG A 35 11.19 1.67 0.94
N LYS A 36 10.18 2.41 0.55
CA LYS A 36 10.25 3.86 0.35
C LYS A 36 11.21 4.26 -0.76
N ARG A 37 11.42 3.38 -1.73
CA ARG A 37 12.24 3.65 -2.92
C ARG A 37 11.45 4.34 -4.02
N SER A 38 10.15 4.13 -4.04
CA SER A 38 9.22 4.79 -4.94
C SER A 38 7.89 4.98 -4.21
N PHE A 39 6.99 5.74 -4.82
CA PHE A 39 5.72 6.08 -4.20
C PHE A 39 4.59 5.87 -5.17
N PRO A 40 3.41 5.44 -4.69
CA PRO A 40 2.26 5.28 -5.57
C PRO A 40 1.79 6.63 -6.12
N ASP A 41 1.29 6.62 -7.34
CA ASP A 41 0.67 7.80 -7.92
C ASP A 41 -0.73 8.01 -7.33
N VAL A 42 -1.39 9.09 -7.74
CA VAL A 42 -2.69 9.48 -7.19
C VAL A 42 -3.74 8.37 -7.37
N LEU A 43 -3.75 7.71 -8.53
CA LEU A 43 -4.74 6.65 -8.79
C LEU A 43 -4.52 5.45 -7.88
N HIS A 44 -3.28 5.06 -7.68
CA HIS A 44 -2.96 3.95 -6.78
C HIS A 44 -3.19 4.32 -5.31
N ILE A 45 -2.93 5.57 -4.94
CA ILE A 45 -3.22 6.05 -3.59
C ILE A 45 -4.71 5.92 -3.31
N LYS A 46 -5.57 6.35 -4.24
CA LYS A 46 -7.01 6.22 -4.10
C LYS A 46 -7.43 4.76 -3.90
N LYS A 47 -6.82 3.87 -4.68
CA LYS A 47 -7.13 2.45 -4.59
C LYS A 47 -6.71 1.87 -3.23
N ILE A 48 -5.56 2.30 -2.73
CA ILE A 48 -5.10 1.91 -1.39
C ILE A 48 -6.09 2.37 -0.33
N GLN A 49 -6.54 3.62 -0.41
CA GLN A 49 -7.50 4.16 0.54
C GLN A 49 -8.80 3.36 0.55
N GLU A 50 -9.31 3.03 -0.62
CA GLU A 50 -10.54 2.25 -0.75
C GLU A 50 -10.36 0.82 -0.25
N LEU A 51 -9.25 0.18 -0.64
CA LEU A 51 -9.01 -1.21 -0.32
C LEU A 51 -8.80 -1.44 1.18
N PHE A 52 -8.08 -0.54 1.83
CA PHE A 52 -7.78 -0.65 3.26
C PHE A 52 -8.69 0.22 4.12
N ASN A 53 -9.58 0.98 3.51
CA ASN A 53 -10.52 1.86 4.22
C ASN A 53 -9.80 2.81 5.18
N VAL A 54 -8.81 3.53 4.67
CA VAL A 54 -8.02 4.49 5.44
C VAL A 54 -8.01 5.84 4.75
N ALA A 55 -7.87 6.90 5.53
CA ALA A 55 -7.71 8.24 4.99
C ALA A 55 -6.27 8.44 4.52
N TYR A 56 -6.07 9.31 3.54
CA TYR A 56 -4.74 9.63 3.03
C TYR A 56 -3.80 10.08 4.15
N ASP A 57 -4.31 10.93 5.04
CA ASP A 57 -3.51 11.49 6.14
C ASP A 57 -3.05 10.44 7.15
N ASP A 58 -3.67 9.26 7.13
CA ASP A 58 -3.32 8.18 8.04
C ASP A 58 -2.29 7.21 7.44
N ILE A 59 -1.84 7.47 6.21
CA ILE A 59 -0.86 6.62 5.55
C ILE A 59 0.52 7.27 5.62
N ILE A 60 1.50 6.50 6.06
CA ILE A 60 2.90 6.94 6.12
C ILE A 60 3.60 6.45 4.86
N PHE A 61 3.97 7.38 3.98
CA PHE A 61 4.72 7.05 2.75
C PHE A 61 6.22 7.30 2.87
N LEU A 62 6.63 8.10 3.84
CA LEU A 62 8.03 8.49 4.01
C LEU A 62 8.61 8.02 5.34
#